data_34ef638511ab26a3cebf103095ca7a73
#
_entry.id   34ef638511ab26a3cebf103095ca7a73
#
_cell.length_a   1.000
_cell.length_b   1.000
_cell.length_c   1.000
_cell.angle_alpha   90.00
_cell.angle_beta   90.00
_cell.angle_gamma   90.00
#
_symmetry.space_group_name_H-M   'P 1'
#
loop_
_entity.id
_entity.type
_entity.pdbx_description
1 polymer ?
#
loop_
_entity_poly.entity_id
_entity_poly.type
_entity_poly.pdbx_seq_one_letter_code
_entity_poly.pdbx_strand_id
1 'polypeptide(L)'
;MAGAASPPRSRFLLRAPPAANRSRARLDRAARWPLALAILGLVLYLLLSDNLLVTLGIPYNVPRGAFPFKIHPGTYCIALGFVLLLRGNPWRRLSELFRLSSALTGLAIVATAIMLYSAAKFGTSGSGFFIDTLLAPALLGLILLHEPVERRPGVFWVVLLLSVLNAVIGIGEAATGARLVPYMAGDKPLVEEFFRATALGGHPLTNSLRTAVLLFAVLVLPGGLRWALVPLFAVALLAFGSRSALATSMALLTAWGAMSFMRGMVTRNFDVRLALGVPLVALVVPAVVGVVALSLGLGERVFREFYWDASAESRLLAFHIFHFPTTEEFMWGMGPARIEWALDQLKGSTTLNDIENFWILLMLQVGLVPFIFLAGTLVATLVGLARPGPLPIRLAALVFLMLASGSNSLATKTQSLAILVAILIGATAIARREAEAPVRPAGPGSAPARPRSVLPRRSSFRLLYRAGSGAEAG
;
A
#
# COMPACT_ATOMS: atom_id res chain seq x y z
N MET A 1 58.93 -31.14 -52.53
CA MET A 1 57.62 -30.51 -52.79
C MET A 1 56.58 -31.22 -51.88
N ALA A 2 56.26 -30.66 -50.80
CA ALA A 2 55.32 -31.21 -49.82
C ALA A 2 53.98 -30.46 -49.93
N GLY A 3 52.92 -31.16 -50.34
CA GLY A 3 51.57 -30.64 -50.50
C GLY A 3 50.90 -30.41 -49.13
N ALA A 4 50.53 -29.13 -48.77
CA ALA A 4 49.79 -28.83 -47.63
C ALA A 4 48.29 -29.18 -47.81
N ALA A 5 47.80 -30.13 -47.02
CA ALA A 5 46.40 -30.47 -46.95
C ALA A 5 45.62 -29.44 -46.14
N SER A 6 44.57 -28.82 -46.73
CA SER A 6 43.67 -27.88 -46.09
C SER A 6 42.80 -28.59 -45.04
N PRO A 7 42.57 -27.98 -43.84
CA PRO A 7 41.69 -28.60 -42.84
C PRO A 7 40.22 -28.51 -43.25
N PRO A 8 39.40 -29.51 -42.90
CA PRO A 8 37.97 -29.55 -43.24
C PRO A 8 37.20 -28.41 -42.50
N ARG A 9 36.46 -27.59 -43.28
CA ARG A 9 35.53 -26.59 -42.79
C ARG A 9 34.38 -27.30 -42.04
N SER A 10 34.38 -27.25 -40.70
CA SER A 10 33.24 -27.67 -39.87
C SER A 10 32.07 -26.78 -40.15
N ARG A 11 31.07 -27.26 -40.89
CA ARG A 11 29.75 -26.61 -40.97
C ARG A 11 29.11 -26.65 -39.59
N PHE A 12 29.10 -25.50 -38.87
CA PHE A 12 28.24 -25.29 -37.73
C PHE A 12 26.77 -25.30 -38.22
N LEU A 13 26.17 -26.47 -38.27
CA LEU A 13 24.70 -26.57 -38.34
C LEU A 13 24.14 -26.05 -37.04
N LEU A 14 23.55 -24.84 -37.07
CA LEU A 14 22.71 -24.32 -36.02
C LEU A 14 21.57 -25.33 -35.81
N ARG A 15 21.74 -26.25 -34.86
CA ARG A 15 20.68 -27.17 -34.44
C ARG A 15 19.56 -26.31 -33.86
N ALA A 16 18.39 -26.30 -34.50
CA ALA A 16 17.19 -25.71 -33.94
C ALA A 16 16.96 -26.31 -32.54
N PRO A 17 16.66 -25.48 -31.53
CA PRO A 17 16.43 -25.98 -30.18
C PRO A 17 15.31 -27.02 -30.18
N PRO A 18 15.44 -28.11 -29.43
CA PRO A 18 14.46 -29.20 -29.42
C PRO A 18 13.07 -28.69 -29.03
N ALA A 19 12.00 -29.25 -29.59
CA ALA A 19 10.62 -28.83 -29.44
C ALA A 19 10.17 -28.67 -27.96
N ALA A 20 10.75 -29.46 -27.05
CA ALA A 20 10.55 -29.36 -25.60
C ALA A 20 10.95 -27.98 -25.01
N ASN A 21 11.97 -27.32 -25.57
CA ASN A 21 12.38 -25.97 -25.14
C ASN A 21 11.42 -24.89 -25.61
N ARG A 22 10.76 -25.09 -26.77
CA ARG A 22 9.73 -24.14 -27.27
C ARG A 22 8.44 -24.20 -26.45
N SER A 23 8.06 -25.39 -25.97
CA SER A 23 6.90 -25.56 -25.10
C SER A 23 7.12 -24.93 -23.71
N ARG A 24 8.29 -25.14 -23.10
CA ARG A 24 8.67 -24.49 -21.84
C ARG A 24 8.72 -22.96 -21.97
N ALA A 25 9.31 -22.42 -23.04
CA ALA A 25 9.37 -21.00 -23.29
C ALA A 25 7.99 -20.37 -23.54
N ARG A 26 7.01 -21.10 -24.10
CA ARG A 26 5.62 -20.67 -24.24
C ARG A 26 4.87 -20.69 -22.89
N LEU A 27 5.08 -21.74 -22.09
CA LEU A 27 4.52 -21.83 -20.74
C LEU A 27 5.08 -20.73 -19.81
N ASP A 28 6.38 -20.45 -19.90
CA ASP A 28 7.01 -19.36 -19.15
C ASP A 28 6.51 -17.97 -19.57
N ARG A 29 6.18 -17.78 -20.87
CA ARG A 29 5.56 -16.53 -21.34
C ARG A 29 4.12 -16.41 -20.87
N ALA A 30 3.32 -17.46 -20.96
CA ALA A 30 1.95 -17.45 -20.48
C ALA A 30 1.86 -17.21 -18.96
N ALA A 31 2.85 -17.67 -18.19
CA ALA A 31 2.97 -17.44 -16.76
C ALA A 31 3.30 -15.98 -16.38
N ARG A 32 3.70 -15.13 -17.34
CA ARG A 32 4.07 -13.72 -17.07
C ARG A 32 2.89 -12.74 -17.17
N TRP A 33 1.81 -13.12 -17.86
CA TRP A 33 0.67 -12.24 -18.06
C TRP A 33 -0.03 -11.80 -16.77
N PRO A 34 -0.24 -12.66 -15.74
CA PRO A 34 -0.84 -12.23 -14.49
C PRO A 34 -0.07 -11.10 -13.83
N LEU A 35 1.25 -11.20 -13.75
CA LEU A 35 2.11 -10.14 -13.20
C LEU A 35 2.10 -8.88 -14.07
N ALA A 36 2.18 -9.01 -15.37
CA ALA A 36 2.17 -7.86 -16.30
C ALA A 36 0.86 -7.06 -16.16
N LEU A 37 -0.28 -7.75 -16.08
CA LEU A 37 -1.58 -7.12 -15.87
C LEU A 37 -1.71 -6.52 -14.47
N ALA A 38 -1.16 -7.16 -13.44
CA ALA A 38 -1.12 -6.60 -12.09
C ALA A 38 -0.29 -5.30 -12.04
N ILE A 39 0.88 -5.28 -12.71
CA ILE A 39 1.71 -4.07 -12.83
C ILE A 39 0.97 -2.99 -13.62
N LEU A 40 0.34 -3.33 -14.75
CA LEU A 40 -0.48 -2.37 -15.52
C LEU A 40 -1.61 -1.81 -14.65
N GLY A 41 -2.29 -2.66 -13.87
CA GLY A 41 -3.32 -2.23 -12.94
C GLY A 41 -2.80 -1.22 -11.89
N LEU A 42 -1.60 -1.47 -11.34
CA LEU A 42 -0.93 -0.55 -10.40
C LEU A 42 -0.54 0.78 -11.08
N VAL A 43 -0.03 0.73 -12.31
CA VAL A 43 0.30 1.94 -13.09
C VAL A 43 -0.96 2.77 -13.31
N LEU A 44 -2.07 2.14 -13.71
CA LEU A 44 -3.35 2.82 -13.87
C LEU A 44 -3.86 3.41 -12.55
N TYR A 45 -3.72 2.71 -11.42
CA TYR A 45 -4.07 3.22 -10.09
C TYR A 45 -3.27 4.45 -9.66
N LEU A 46 -2.03 4.56 -10.10
CA LEU A 46 -1.15 5.68 -9.75
C LEU A 46 -1.29 6.87 -10.70
N LEU A 47 -1.66 6.63 -11.98
CA LEU A 47 -1.76 7.67 -13.00
C LEU A 47 -3.19 8.20 -13.19
N LEU A 48 -4.22 7.34 -13.03
CA LEU A 48 -5.61 7.69 -13.25
C LEU A 48 -6.32 7.88 -11.92
N SER A 49 -6.27 9.08 -11.36
CA SER A 49 -7.07 9.39 -10.18
C SER A 49 -8.56 9.46 -10.51
N ASP A 50 -9.39 9.38 -9.47
CA ASP A 50 -10.83 9.58 -9.56
C ASP A 50 -11.20 10.93 -10.20
N ASN A 51 -10.52 12.03 -9.83
CA ASN A 51 -10.70 13.33 -10.41
C ASN A 51 -10.34 13.35 -11.91
N LEU A 52 -9.24 12.70 -12.29
CA LEU A 52 -8.85 12.60 -13.70
C LEU A 52 -9.88 11.79 -14.50
N LEU A 53 -10.38 10.69 -13.95
CA LEU A 53 -11.43 9.89 -14.59
C LEU A 53 -12.70 10.71 -14.83
N VAL A 54 -13.14 11.49 -13.83
CA VAL A 54 -14.30 12.39 -13.96
C VAL A 54 -14.04 13.48 -15.00
N THR A 55 -12.84 14.08 -15.00
CA THR A 55 -12.45 15.09 -16.01
C THR A 55 -12.44 14.52 -17.43
N LEU A 56 -12.10 13.23 -17.59
CA LEU A 56 -12.18 12.50 -18.86
C LEU A 56 -13.61 12.07 -19.24
N GLY A 57 -14.62 12.46 -18.46
CA GLY A 57 -16.02 12.13 -18.70
C GLY A 57 -16.43 10.71 -18.23
N ILE A 58 -15.57 10.01 -17.49
CA ILE A 58 -15.89 8.70 -16.92
C ILE A 58 -16.60 8.90 -15.58
N PRO A 59 -17.87 8.49 -15.41
CA PRO A 59 -18.65 8.76 -14.21
C PRO A 59 -18.26 7.84 -13.05
N TYR A 60 -16.98 7.85 -12.66
CA TYR A 60 -16.41 6.92 -11.69
C TYR A 60 -16.97 7.13 -10.26
N ASN A 61 -16.94 8.37 -9.75
CA ASN A 61 -17.41 8.75 -8.41
C ASN A 61 -18.71 9.57 -8.40
N VAL A 62 -19.38 9.72 -9.53
CA VAL A 62 -20.67 10.43 -9.59
C VAL A 62 -21.84 9.47 -9.42
N PRO A 63 -22.99 9.87 -8.83
CA PRO A 63 -24.13 8.97 -8.59
C PRO A 63 -24.67 8.32 -9.87
N ARG A 64 -24.59 9.04 -11.01
CA ARG A 64 -25.10 8.61 -12.32
C ARG A 64 -24.07 7.76 -13.08
N GLY A 65 -24.51 6.92 -14.00
CA GLY A 65 -23.68 6.10 -14.89
C GLY A 65 -23.83 4.60 -14.66
N ALA A 66 -23.51 3.80 -15.70
CA ALA A 66 -23.60 2.35 -15.65
C ALA A 66 -22.54 1.75 -14.71
N PHE A 67 -22.89 0.63 -14.06
CA PHE A 67 -22.04 -0.06 -13.07
C PHE A 67 -20.59 -0.31 -13.53
N PRO A 68 -20.30 -0.72 -14.80
CA PRO A 68 -18.91 -0.92 -15.24
C PRO A 68 -18.03 0.33 -15.11
N PHE A 69 -18.59 1.53 -15.32
CA PHE A 69 -17.83 2.78 -15.18
C PHE A 69 -17.58 3.17 -13.70
N LYS A 70 -18.21 2.47 -12.76
CA LYS A 70 -18.00 2.63 -11.31
C LYS A 70 -16.81 1.81 -10.79
N ILE A 71 -16.15 1.04 -11.64
CA ILE A 71 -14.98 0.23 -11.30
C ILE A 71 -13.76 0.86 -11.98
N HIS A 72 -12.67 1.00 -11.24
CA HIS A 72 -11.45 1.59 -11.76
C HIS A 72 -10.83 0.75 -12.88
N PRO A 73 -10.31 1.34 -13.97
CA PRO A 73 -9.68 0.58 -15.06
C PRO A 73 -8.57 -0.38 -14.60
N GLY A 74 -7.77 0.04 -13.62
CA GLY A 74 -6.75 -0.81 -13.00
C GLY A 74 -7.29 -2.08 -12.34
N THR A 75 -8.51 -2.02 -11.79
CA THR A 75 -9.18 -3.17 -11.19
C THR A 75 -9.49 -4.24 -12.22
N TYR A 76 -9.92 -3.87 -13.41
CA TYR A 76 -10.14 -4.82 -14.50
C TYR A 76 -8.85 -5.54 -14.90
N CYS A 77 -7.73 -4.82 -14.96
CA CYS A 77 -6.43 -5.44 -15.24
C CYS A 77 -6.05 -6.47 -14.15
N ILE A 78 -6.22 -6.11 -12.87
CA ILE A 78 -5.93 -7.00 -11.74
C ILE A 78 -6.86 -8.21 -11.76
N ALA A 79 -8.17 -8.03 -11.98
CA ALA A 79 -9.15 -9.09 -12.06
C ALA A 79 -8.85 -10.06 -13.21
N LEU A 80 -8.53 -9.53 -14.40
CA LEU A 80 -8.11 -10.34 -15.55
C LEU A 80 -6.82 -11.10 -15.25
N GLY A 81 -5.82 -10.45 -14.63
CA GLY A 81 -4.60 -11.09 -14.18
C GLY A 81 -4.88 -12.27 -13.23
N PHE A 82 -5.80 -12.08 -12.28
CA PHE A 82 -6.20 -13.14 -11.35
C PHE A 82 -6.95 -14.29 -12.05
N VAL A 83 -7.85 -14.00 -12.97
CA VAL A 83 -8.52 -15.04 -13.79
C VAL A 83 -7.51 -15.85 -14.62
N LEU A 84 -6.53 -15.18 -15.22
CA LEU A 84 -5.46 -15.87 -15.94
C LEU A 84 -4.57 -16.73 -15.02
N LEU A 85 -4.37 -16.30 -13.76
CA LEU A 85 -3.65 -17.08 -12.75
C LEU A 85 -4.39 -18.39 -12.42
N LEU A 86 -5.73 -18.35 -12.40
CA LEU A 86 -6.57 -19.51 -12.13
C LEU A 86 -6.73 -20.46 -13.33
N ARG A 87 -6.23 -20.08 -14.51
CA ARG A 87 -6.37 -20.88 -15.74
C ARG A 87 -5.78 -22.29 -15.57
N GLY A 88 -6.49 -23.28 -16.07
CA GLY A 88 -6.13 -24.69 -16.03
C GLY A 88 -6.91 -25.45 -14.95
N ASN A 89 -6.48 -25.43 -13.72
CA ASN A 89 -7.19 -26.07 -12.61
C ASN A 89 -7.47 -25.02 -11.49
N PRO A 90 -8.62 -24.34 -11.52
CA PRO A 90 -8.93 -23.27 -10.59
C PRO A 90 -8.98 -23.72 -9.12
N TRP A 91 -9.52 -24.90 -8.83
CA TRP A 91 -9.62 -25.42 -7.45
C TRP A 91 -8.24 -25.69 -6.84
N ARG A 92 -7.34 -26.33 -7.61
CA ARG A 92 -5.98 -26.54 -7.18
C ARG A 92 -5.26 -25.19 -6.94
N ARG A 93 -5.41 -24.23 -7.86
CA ARG A 93 -4.80 -22.91 -7.75
C ARG A 93 -5.35 -22.16 -6.53
N LEU A 94 -6.64 -22.15 -6.30
CA LEU A 94 -7.24 -21.54 -5.12
C LEU A 94 -6.71 -22.16 -3.82
N SER A 95 -6.57 -23.50 -3.76
CA SER A 95 -5.99 -24.17 -2.60
C SER A 95 -4.51 -23.83 -2.39
N GLU A 96 -3.72 -23.67 -3.45
CA GLU A 96 -2.34 -23.19 -3.41
C GLU A 96 -2.28 -21.75 -2.88
N LEU A 97 -3.15 -20.85 -3.36
CA LEU A 97 -3.23 -19.45 -2.91
C LEU A 97 -3.65 -19.35 -1.45
N PHE A 98 -4.60 -20.18 -1.01
CA PHE A 98 -5.01 -20.23 0.40
C PHE A 98 -3.84 -20.65 1.31
N ARG A 99 -3.06 -21.65 0.91
CA ARG A 99 -1.85 -22.08 1.64
C ARG A 99 -0.76 -21.01 1.63
N LEU A 100 -0.67 -20.24 0.56
CA LEU A 100 0.32 -19.17 0.41
C LEU A 100 0.01 -17.98 1.34
N SER A 101 -1.26 -17.57 1.42
CA SER A 101 -1.74 -16.52 2.32
C SER A 101 -3.23 -16.69 2.63
N SER A 102 -3.53 -17.36 3.74
CA SER A 102 -4.91 -17.50 4.23
C SER A 102 -5.56 -16.14 4.54
N ALA A 103 -4.78 -15.16 5.02
CA ALA A 103 -5.28 -13.83 5.34
C ALA A 103 -5.75 -13.07 4.09
N LEU A 104 -4.95 -13.02 3.00
CA LEU A 104 -5.36 -12.38 1.73
C LEU A 104 -6.54 -13.10 1.09
N THR A 105 -6.53 -14.44 1.09
CA THR A 105 -7.64 -15.22 0.56
C THR A 105 -8.91 -15.01 1.41
N GLY A 106 -8.75 -14.95 2.73
CA GLY A 106 -9.83 -14.61 3.65
C GLY A 106 -10.40 -13.22 3.39
N LEU A 107 -9.54 -12.22 3.19
CA LEU A 107 -9.98 -10.86 2.82
C LEU A 107 -10.75 -10.85 1.49
N ALA A 108 -10.29 -11.58 0.47
CA ALA A 108 -10.99 -11.67 -0.81
C ALA A 108 -12.38 -12.33 -0.66
N ILE A 109 -12.48 -13.41 0.12
CA ILE A 109 -13.75 -14.10 0.39
C ILE A 109 -14.70 -13.20 1.18
N VAL A 110 -14.23 -12.60 2.27
CA VAL A 110 -15.05 -11.74 3.14
C VAL A 110 -15.49 -10.49 2.39
N ALA A 111 -14.60 -9.83 1.64
CA ALA A 111 -14.95 -8.67 0.82
C ALA A 111 -16.01 -9.01 -0.23
N THR A 112 -15.90 -10.18 -0.89
CA THR A 112 -16.89 -10.66 -1.86
C THR A 112 -18.23 -10.96 -1.18
N ALA A 113 -18.22 -11.65 -0.03
CA ALA A 113 -19.44 -11.99 0.70
C ALA A 113 -20.17 -10.73 1.18
N ILE A 114 -19.45 -9.74 1.72
CA ILE A 114 -20.01 -8.47 2.18
C ILE A 114 -20.51 -7.63 0.99
N MET A 115 -19.79 -7.62 -0.13
CA MET A 115 -20.26 -6.97 -1.34
C MET A 115 -21.60 -7.54 -1.82
N LEU A 116 -21.72 -8.87 -1.88
CA LEU A 116 -22.97 -9.54 -2.28
C LEU A 116 -24.09 -9.27 -1.27
N TYR A 117 -23.78 -9.33 0.02
CA TYR A 117 -24.72 -8.96 1.08
C TYR A 117 -25.21 -7.52 0.95
N SER A 118 -24.26 -6.57 0.81
CA SER A 118 -24.58 -5.14 0.64
C SER A 118 -25.40 -4.88 -0.63
N ALA A 119 -25.06 -5.55 -1.73
CA ALA A 119 -25.81 -5.44 -2.99
C ALA A 119 -27.25 -5.99 -2.87
N ALA A 120 -27.43 -7.09 -2.15
CA ALA A 120 -28.76 -7.70 -1.92
C ALA A 120 -29.63 -6.84 -0.99
N LYS A 121 -29.03 -6.21 0.06
CA LYS A 121 -29.78 -5.45 1.06
C LYS A 121 -30.00 -3.99 0.67
N PHE A 122 -28.98 -3.34 0.09
CA PHE A 122 -28.96 -1.90 -0.16
C PHE A 122 -28.89 -1.52 -1.65
N GLY A 123 -28.84 -2.52 -2.54
CA GLY A 123 -28.63 -2.32 -3.97
C GLY A 123 -27.16 -2.22 -4.37
N THR A 124 -26.91 -2.14 -5.67
CA THR A 124 -25.56 -2.27 -6.25
C THR A 124 -24.73 -0.96 -6.23
N SER A 125 -25.30 0.16 -5.77
CA SER A 125 -24.62 1.48 -5.83
C SER A 125 -23.30 1.53 -5.06
N GLY A 126 -23.19 0.82 -3.93
CA GLY A 126 -21.99 0.71 -3.10
C GLY A 126 -20.99 -0.37 -3.51
N SER A 127 -21.35 -1.26 -4.46
CA SER A 127 -20.49 -2.42 -4.80
C SER A 127 -19.13 -2.06 -5.34
N GLY A 128 -19.01 -0.95 -6.08
CA GLY A 128 -17.73 -0.46 -6.61
C GLY A 128 -16.69 -0.16 -5.51
N PHE A 129 -17.13 0.28 -4.34
CA PHE A 129 -16.26 0.49 -3.19
C PHE A 129 -15.61 -0.83 -2.73
N PHE A 130 -16.39 -1.88 -2.51
CA PHE A 130 -15.86 -3.18 -2.07
C PHE A 130 -14.92 -3.80 -3.09
N ILE A 131 -15.21 -3.61 -4.40
CA ILE A 131 -14.39 -4.13 -5.47
C ILE A 131 -13.04 -3.42 -5.53
N ASP A 132 -13.03 -2.09 -5.60
CA ASP A 132 -11.81 -1.31 -5.82
C ASP A 132 -10.95 -1.21 -4.55
N THR A 133 -11.60 -1.03 -3.38
CA THR A 133 -10.89 -0.73 -2.13
C THR A 133 -10.46 -1.98 -1.37
N LEU A 134 -11.17 -3.10 -1.49
CA LEU A 134 -10.93 -4.30 -0.68
C LEU A 134 -10.62 -5.55 -1.52
N LEU A 135 -11.44 -5.87 -2.52
CA LEU A 135 -11.28 -7.09 -3.31
C LEU A 135 -10.04 -7.00 -4.23
N ALA A 136 -9.91 -5.94 -5.00
CA ALA A 136 -8.80 -5.78 -5.93
C ALA A 136 -7.41 -5.80 -5.23
N PRO A 137 -7.20 -5.15 -4.07
CA PRO A 137 -5.97 -5.29 -3.29
C PRO A 137 -5.68 -6.73 -2.85
N ALA A 138 -6.70 -7.48 -2.45
CA ALA A 138 -6.53 -8.88 -2.06
C ALA A 138 -6.12 -9.75 -3.26
N LEU A 139 -6.78 -9.60 -4.42
CA LEU A 139 -6.42 -10.29 -5.66
C LEU A 139 -5.01 -9.92 -6.12
N LEU A 140 -4.65 -8.64 -6.09
CA LEU A 140 -3.30 -8.15 -6.39
C LEU A 140 -2.26 -8.83 -5.49
N GLY A 141 -2.49 -8.83 -4.18
CA GLY A 141 -1.59 -9.47 -3.22
C GLY A 141 -1.39 -10.95 -3.50
N LEU A 142 -2.45 -11.69 -3.85
CA LEU A 142 -2.39 -13.11 -4.23
C LEU A 142 -1.56 -13.32 -5.50
N ILE A 143 -1.74 -12.48 -6.54
CA ILE A 143 -0.92 -12.53 -7.77
C ILE A 143 0.55 -12.31 -7.41
N LEU A 144 0.86 -11.26 -6.64
CA LEU A 144 2.23 -10.89 -6.30
C LEU A 144 2.92 -11.94 -5.41
N LEU A 145 2.20 -12.56 -4.47
CA LEU A 145 2.75 -13.62 -3.63
C LEU A 145 2.94 -14.93 -4.39
N HIS A 146 2.17 -15.20 -5.44
CA HIS A 146 2.37 -16.36 -6.31
C HIS A 146 3.65 -16.24 -7.17
N GLU A 147 4.08 -15.02 -7.48
CA GLU A 147 5.32 -14.80 -8.23
C GLU A 147 6.57 -15.18 -7.43
N PRO A 148 7.64 -15.64 -8.09
CA PRO A 148 8.93 -15.84 -7.45
C PRO A 148 9.44 -14.58 -6.74
N VAL A 149 10.14 -14.75 -5.62
CA VAL A 149 10.63 -13.63 -4.77
C VAL A 149 11.52 -12.68 -5.58
N GLU A 150 12.23 -13.21 -6.60
CA GLU A 150 13.14 -12.46 -7.46
C GLU A 150 12.42 -11.43 -8.36
N ARG A 151 11.15 -11.62 -8.66
CA ARG A 151 10.37 -10.68 -9.50
C ARG A 151 9.65 -9.59 -8.72
N ARG A 152 9.36 -9.82 -7.45
CA ARG A 152 8.59 -8.90 -6.58
C ARG A 152 9.24 -7.52 -6.40
N PRO A 153 10.59 -7.37 -6.34
CA PRO A 153 11.21 -6.06 -6.28
C PRO A 153 10.85 -5.13 -7.43
N GLY A 154 10.64 -5.66 -8.63
CA GLY A 154 10.24 -4.87 -9.81
C GLY A 154 8.92 -4.11 -9.59
N VAL A 155 7.99 -4.71 -8.85
CA VAL A 155 6.71 -4.07 -8.51
C VAL A 155 6.93 -2.86 -7.60
N PHE A 156 7.80 -3.00 -6.60
CA PHE A 156 8.14 -1.89 -5.71
C PHE A 156 8.78 -0.73 -6.47
N TRP A 157 9.69 -1.01 -7.41
CA TRP A 157 10.35 0.02 -8.20
C TRP A 157 9.38 0.80 -9.09
N VAL A 158 8.38 0.11 -9.69
CA VAL A 158 7.32 0.79 -10.45
C VAL A 158 6.51 1.71 -9.56
N VAL A 159 6.06 1.22 -8.39
CA VAL A 159 5.30 2.03 -7.44
C VAL A 159 6.15 3.22 -6.94
N LEU A 160 7.41 2.98 -6.60
CA LEU A 160 8.32 4.02 -6.12
C LEU A 160 8.55 5.11 -7.17
N LEU A 161 8.84 4.72 -8.42
CA LEU A 161 9.07 5.68 -9.52
C LEU A 161 7.88 6.60 -9.73
N LEU A 162 6.68 6.03 -9.83
CA LEU A 162 5.46 6.81 -10.03
C LEU A 162 5.10 7.65 -8.80
N SER A 163 5.44 7.18 -7.61
CA SER A 163 5.23 7.96 -6.37
C SER A 163 6.24 9.09 -6.21
N VAL A 164 7.47 8.93 -6.68
CA VAL A 164 8.45 10.02 -6.78
C VAL A 164 7.95 11.08 -7.76
N LEU A 165 7.46 10.67 -8.92
CA LEU A 165 6.85 11.58 -9.89
C LEU A 165 5.67 12.34 -9.26
N ASN A 166 4.77 11.63 -8.56
CA ASN A 166 3.65 12.21 -7.85
C ASN A 166 4.08 13.22 -6.77
N ALA A 167 5.15 12.91 -6.03
CA ALA A 167 5.70 13.80 -5.01
C ALA A 167 6.29 15.09 -5.62
N VAL A 168 7.04 14.97 -6.72
CA VAL A 168 7.61 16.13 -7.45
C VAL A 168 6.49 17.00 -8.02
N ILE A 169 5.46 16.42 -8.63
CA ILE A 169 4.30 17.15 -9.12
C ILE A 169 3.60 17.87 -7.95
N GLY A 170 3.35 17.16 -6.82
CA GLY A 170 2.69 17.76 -5.67
C GLY A 170 3.47 18.94 -5.06
N ILE A 171 4.79 18.85 -5.00
CA ILE A 171 5.65 19.97 -4.57
C ILE A 171 5.54 21.12 -5.57
N GLY A 172 5.56 20.83 -6.88
CA GLY A 172 5.39 21.84 -7.94
C GLY A 172 4.03 22.53 -7.88
N GLU A 173 2.94 21.78 -7.69
CA GLU A 173 1.59 22.34 -7.52
C GLU A 173 1.52 23.27 -6.31
N ALA A 174 2.10 22.84 -5.18
CA ALA A 174 2.07 23.63 -3.96
C ALA A 174 2.92 24.92 -4.08
N ALA A 175 4.05 24.86 -4.82
CA ALA A 175 4.91 26.03 -5.06
C ALA A 175 4.28 27.04 -6.05
N THR A 176 3.48 26.57 -7.01
CA THR A 176 2.88 27.41 -8.03
C THR A 176 1.45 27.84 -7.73
N GLY A 177 0.77 27.17 -6.79
CA GLY A 177 -0.66 27.34 -6.54
C GLY A 177 -1.55 26.79 -7.65
N ALA A 178 -0.99 26.09 -8.64
CA ALA A 178 -1.71 25.55 -9.79
C ALA A 178 -1.75 24.02 -9.74
N ARG A 179 -2.93 23.42 -9.99
CA ARG A 179 -3.12 21.97 -10.02
C ARG A 179 -3.01 21.42 -11.44
N LEU A 180 -2.33 20.28 -11.58
CA LEU A 180 -2.27 19.54 -12.84
C LEU A 180 -3.67 19.00 -13.26
N VAL A 181 -4.41 18.51 -12.28
CA VAL A 181 -5.77 18.01 -12.45
C VAL A 181 -6.69 18.76 -11.49
N PRO A 182 -7.85 19.31 -11.97
CA PRO A 182 -8.79 20.00 -11.10
C PRO A 182 -9.22 19.12 -9.93
N TYR A 183 -9.31 19.70 -8.74
CA TYR A 183 -9.87 19.01 -7.58
C TYR A 183 -11.39 19.11 -7.63
N MET A 184 -12.04 17.95 -7.74
CA MET A 184 -13.46 17.87 -7.98
C MET A 184 -14.21 17.41 -6.72
N ALA A 185 -15.36 18.05 -6.46
CA ALA A 185 -16.38 17.55 -5.53
C ALA A 185 -17.60 17.14 -6.37
N GLY A 186 -17.71 15.84 -6.64
CA GLY A 186 -18.66 15.32 -7.62
C GLY A 186 -18.29 15.79 -9.05
N ASP A 187 -19.13 16.60 -9.67
CA ASP A 187 -18.98 17.15 -11.02
C ASP A 187 -18.49 18.62 -11.03
N LYS A 188 -18.27 19.24 -9.87
CA LYS A 188 -17.86 20.64 -9.74
C LYS A 188 -16.45 20.77 -9.17
N PRO A 189 -15.66 21.77 -9.64
CA PRO A 189 -14.38 22.10 -9.03
C PRO A 189 -14.58 22.52 -7.57
N LEU A 190 -13.81 21.92 -6.65
CA LEU A 190 -13.79 22.29 -5.24
C LEU A 190 -12.81 23.45 -5.02
N VAL A 191 -13.31 24.54 -4.44
CA VAL A 191 -12.50 25.67 -3.99
C VAL A 191 -12.18 25.44 -2.50
N GLU A 192 -10.89 25.27 -2.19
CA GLU A 192 -10.42 25.15 -0.81
C GLU A 192 -9.94 26.49 -0.28
N GLU A 193 -10.17 26.77 0.99
CA GLU A 193 -9.67 27.96 1.68
C GLU A 193 -8.13 27.99 1.68
N PHE A 194 -7.50 26.81 1.91
CA PHE A 194 -6.04 26.64 1.85
C PHE A 194 -5.68 25.67 0.74
N PHE A 195 -4.74 26.08 -0.11
CA PHE A 195 -4.28 25.23 -1.20
C PHE A 195 -3.59 23.95 -0.68
N ARG A 196 -4.00 22.82 -1.19
CA ARG A 196 -3.37 21.51 -0.98
C ARG A 196 -3.14 20.83 -2.30
N ALA A 197 -1.92 20.36 -2.55
CA ALA A 197 -1.61 19.64 -3.78
C ALA A 197 -2.42 18.34 -3.89
N THR A 198 -2.89 18.04 -5.09
CA THR A 198 -3.62 16.81 -5.43
C THR A 198 -2.82 15.88 -6.33
N ALA A 199 -1.86 16.42 -7.04
CA ALA A 199 -0.97 15.74 -7.97
C ALA A 199 -1.70 14.65 -8.80
N LEU A 200 -1.06 13.48 -9.01
CA LEU A 200 -1.67 12.36 -9.74
C LEU A 200 -2.67 11.55 -8.89
N GLY A 201 -2.60 11.64 -7.57
CA GLY A 201 -3.49 10.87 -6.68
C GLY A 201 -4.89 11.43 -6.50
N GLY A 202 -5.17 12.64 -7.01
CA GLY A 202 -6.49 13.27 -7.05
C GLY A 202 -7.00 13.81 -5.71
N HIS A 203 -6.53 13.30 -4.56
CA HIS A 203 -6.98 13.74 -3.24
C HIS A 203 -5.79 13.94 -2.30
N PRO A 204 -5.70 15.09 -1.58
CA PRO A 204 -4.57 15.41 -0.71
C PRO A 204 -4.31 14.36 0.39
N LEU A 205 -5.36 13.90 1.08
CA LEU A 205 -5.22 12.90 2.16
C LEU A 205 -4.78 11.53 1.63
N THR A 206 -5.25 11.12 0.45
CA THR A 206 -4.82 9.89 -0.21
C THR A 206 -3.34 9.94 -0.57
N ASN A 207 -2.86 11.08 -1.10
CA ASN A 207 -1.45 11.29 -1.40
C ASN A 207 -0.60 11.29 -0.13
N SER A 208 -1.07 11.95 0.94
CA SER A 208 -0.38 11.97 2.23
C SER A 208 -0.25 10.56 2.81
N LEU A 209 -1.32 9.77 2.77
CA LEU A 209 -1.33 8.39 3.25
C LEU A 209 -0.29 7.53 2.52
N ARG A 210 -0.28 7.57 1.17
CA ARG A 210 0.67 6.83 0.32
C ARG A 210 2.10 7.28 0.55
N THR A 211 2.32 8.59 0.64
CA THR A 211 3.65 9.18 0.87
C THR A 211 4.20 8.83 2.24
N ALA A 212 3.37 8.85 3.29
CA ALA A 212 3.74 8.42 4.62
C ALA A 212 4.17 6.94 4.68
N VAL A 213 3.46 6.06 3.98
CA VAL A 213 3.84 4.64 3.84
C VAL A 213 5.19 4.49 3.15
N LEU A 214 5.40 5.22 2.05
CA LEU A 214 6.65 5.18 1.28
C LEU A 214 7.84 5.71 2.06
N LEU A 215 7.65 6.73 2.90
CA LEU A 215 8.68 7.28 3.77
C LEU A 215 9.36 6.19 4.61
N PHE A 216 8.59 5.21 5.11
CA PHE A 216 9.15 4.06 5.82
C PHE A 216 9.65 2.96 4.88
N ALA A 217 8.94 2.71 3.79
CA ALA A 217 9.32 1.64 2.86
C ALA A 217 10.67 1.91 2.18
N VAL A 218 11.03 3.16 1.89
CA VAL A 218 12.33 3.50 1.29
C VAL A 218 13.52 3.30 2.24
N LEU A 219 13.29 3.20 3.55
CA LEU A 219 14.35 2.93 4.51
C LEU A 219 15.00 1.56 4.34
N VAL A 220 14.36 0.63 3.62
CA VAL A 220 14.95 -0.68 3.29
C VAL A 220 15.87 -0.63 2.07
N LEU A 221 15.92 0.50 1.35
CA LEU A 221 16.76 0.64 0.16
C LEU A 221 18.24 0.77 0.53
N PRO A 222 19.15 0.23 -0.30
CA PRO A 222 20.57 0.33 -0.08
C PRO A 222 21.11 1.73 -0.37
N GLY A 223 22.25 2.03 0.23
CA GLY A 223 23.07 3.17 -0.12
C GLY A 223 22.47 4.54 0.13
N GLY A 224 22.86 5.53 -0.69
CA GLY A 224 22.48 6.93 -0.57
C GLY A 224 21.04 7.23 -1.00
N LEU A 225 20.41 6.36 -1.83
CA LEU A 225 19.09 6.62 -2.40
C LEU A 225 18.02 6.88 -1.34
N ARG A 226 18.01 6.11 -0.24
CA ARG A 226 17.08 6.33 0.87
C ARG A 226 17.21 7.73 1.47
N TRP A 227 18.42 8.27 1.54
CA TRP A 227 18.68 9.60 2.12
C TRP A 227 18.24 10.74 1.22
N ALA A 228 18.11 10.52 -0.09
CA ALA A 228 17.50 11.47 -1.01
C ALA A 228 15.96 11.37 -0.99
N LEU A 229 15.41 10.15 -0.88
CA LEU A 229 13.96 9.93 -0.93
C LEU A 229 13.24 10.33 0.36
N VAL A 230 13.87 10.16 1.53
CA VAL A 230 13.27 10.54 2.82
C VAL A 230 12.92 12.03 2.87
N PRO A 231 13.85 12.99 2.61
CA PRO A 231 13.50 14.41 2.58
C PRO A 231 12.50 14.75 1.46
N LEU A 232 12.62 14.14 0.28
CA LEU A 232 11.66 14.35 -0.80
C LEU A 232 10.22 14.03 -0.35
N PHE A 233 10.00 12.85 0.25
CA PHE A 233 8.67 12.47 0.74
C PHE A 233 8.21 13.28 1.96
N ALA A 234 9.14 13.74 2.80
CA ALA A 234 8.79 14.64 3.90
C ALA A 234 8.30 16.01 3.40
N VAL A 235 8.96 16.59 2.39
CA VAL A 235 8.52 17.83 1.72
C VAL A 235 7.18 17.60 1.00
N ALA A 236 7.00 16.47 0.33
CA ALA A 236 5.74 16.15 -0.33
C ALA A 236 4.58 16.02 0.68
N LEU A 237 4.80 15.50 1.89
CA LEU A 237 3.78 15.48 2.96
C LEU A 237 3.30 16.87 3.34
N LEU A 238 4.18 17.88 3.34
CA LEU A 238 3.79 19.28 3.56
C LEU A 238 2.98 19.81 2.39
N ALA A 239 3.42 19.55 1.15
CA ALA A 239 2.71 19.98 -0.05
C ALA A 239 1.28 19.42 -0.11
N PHE A 240 1.07 18.18 0.34
CA PHE A 240 -0.25 17.56 0.47
C PHE A 240 -1.04 18.05 1.69
N GLY A 241 -0.42 18.76 2.63
CA GLY A 241 -1.08 19.49 3.71
C GLY A 241 -1.77 18.62 4.77
N SER A 242 -1.35 17.37 4.98
CA SER A 242 -1.90 16.51 6.04
C SER A 242 -1.06 16.57 7.32
N ARG A 243 -1.54 17.30 8.31
CA ARG A 243 -0.91 17.44 9.64
C ARG A 243 -0.75 16.10 10.35
N SER A 244 -1.80 15.27 10.32
CA SER A 244 -1.78 13.95 10.96
C SER A 244 -0.75 13.02 10.30
N ALA A 245 -0.65 13.02 8.97
CA ALA A 245 0.32 12.20 8.25
C ALA A 245 1.76 12.66 8.56
N LEU A 246 2.01 13.97 8.59
CA LEU A 246 3.32 14.53 8.94
C LEU A 246 3.68 14.20 10.39
N ALA A 247 2.81 14.53 11.36
CA ALA A 247 3.06 14.31 12.78
C ALA A 247 3.28 12.82 13.10
N THR A 248 2.41 11.93 12.62
CA THR A 248 2.53 10.48 12.82
C THR A 248 3.82 9.94 12.20
N SER A 249 4.15 10.38 10.98
CA SER A 249 5.37 9.93 10.29
C SER A 249 6.62 10.40 11.02
N MET A 250 6.67 11.65 11.46
CA MET A 250 7.81 12.19 12.20
C MET A 250 7.98 11.52 13.56
N ALA A 251 6.89 11.31 14.31
CA ALA A 251 6.93 10.61 15.60
C ALA A 251 7.46 9.18 15.46
N LEU A 252 6.95 8.41 14.48
CA LEU A 252 7.40 7.04 14.25
C LEU A 252 8.84 6.97 13.69
N LEU A 253 9.25 7.93 12.84
CA LEU A 253 10.61 8.01 12.33
C LEU A 253 11.60 8.31 13.47
N THR A 254 11.26 9.25 14.35
CA THR A 254 12.05 9.58 15.54
C THR A 254 12.13 8.37 16.50
N ALA A 255 11.02 7.71 16.76
CA ALA A 255 10.99 6.50 17.61
C ALA A 255 11.83 5.37 16.99
N TRP A 256 11.75 5.14 15.68
CA TRP A 256 12.59 4.18 14.98
C TRP A 256 14.08 4.55 15.09
N GLY A 257 14.42 5.82 14.93
CA GLY A 257 15.77 6.33 15.08
C GLY A 257 16.33 6.09 16.47
N ALA A 258 15.59 6.49 17.49
CA ALA A 258 15.96 6.30 18.89
C ALA A 258 16.16 4.83 19.22
N MET A 259 15.23 3.93 18.81
CA MET A 259 15.39 2.48 19.00
C MET A 259 16.61 1.92 18.27
N SER A 260 16.90 2.39 17.08
CA SER A 260 18.07 1.95 16.30
C SER A 260 19.37 2.39 16.96
N PHE A 261 19.42 3.61 17.49
CA PHE A 261 20.53 4.15 18.24
C PHE A 261 20.77 3.37 19.54
N MET A 262 19.72 3.15 20.35
CA MET A 262 19.81 2.38 21.59
C MET A 262 20.29 0.95 21.34
N ARG A 263 19.79 0.28 20.31
CA ARG A 263 20.27 -1.06 19.93
C ARG A 263 21.75 -1.04 19.54
N GLY A 264 22.19 -0.03 18.78
CA GLY A 264 23.60 0.16 18.43
C GLY A 264 24.49 0.27 19.67
N MET A 265 24.07 1.04 20.67
CA MET A 265 24.79 1.17 21.95
C MET A 265 24.86 -0.15 22.73
N VAL A 266 23.73 -0.86 22.89
CA VAL A 266 23.66 -2.12 23.66
C VAL A 266 24.46 -3.24 22.98
N THR A 267 24.43 -3.32 21.64
CA THR A 267 25.10 -4.40 20.91
C THR A 267 26.58 -4.14 20.65
N ARG A 268 27.11 -2.99 21.05
CA ARG A 268 28.48 -2.50 20.74
C ARG A 268 28.83 -2.51 19.24
N ASN A 269 27.86 -2.77 18.38
CA ASN A 269 27.96 -2.62 16.93
C ASN A 269 27.51 -1.22 16.55
N PHE A 270 28.30 -0.23 16.95
CA PHE A 270 28.00 1.18 16.71
C PHE A 270 28.29 1.51 15.25
N ASP A 271 27.28 1.46 14.41
CA ASP A 271 27.37 2.05 13.08
C ASP A 271 27.25 3.57 13.25
N VAL A 272 28.39 4.26 13.27
CA VAL A 272 28.49 5.73 13.42
C VAL A 272 27.59 6.45 12.38
N ARG A 273 27.43 5.87 11.18
CA ARG A 273 26.57 6.43 10.15
C ARG A 273 25.08 6.37 10.52
N LEU A 274 24.68 5.30 11.18
CA LEU A 274 23.31 5.17 11.71
C LEU A 274 23.12 6.03 12.96
N ALA A 275 24.13 6.06 13.83
CA ALA A 275 24.10 6.81 15.08
C ALA A 275 24.05 8.34 14.88
N LEU A 276 24.75 8.84 13.89
CA LEU A 276 24.72 10.26 13.52
C LEU A 276 23.66 10.57 12.45
N GLY A 277 23.44 9.65 11.50
CA GLY A 277 22.50 9.86 10.39
C GLY A 277 21.05 9.92 10.86
N VAL A 278 20.68 9.14 11.87
CA VAL A 278 19.29 9.13 12.35
C VAL A 278 18.92 10.39 13.13
N PRO A 279 19.70 10.87 14.13
CA PRO A 279 19.45 12.16 14.76
C PRO A 279 19.54 13.33 13.75
N LEU A 280 20.50 13.25 12.80
CA LEU A 280 20.63 14.27 11.76
C LEU A 280 19.39 14.30 10.88
N VAL A 281 18.86 13.16 10.44
CA VAL A 281 17.60 13.08 9.68
C VAL A 281 16.42 13.56 10.53
N ALA A 282 16.35 13.14 11.79
CA ALA A 282 15.29 13.57 12.70
C ALA A 282 15.31 15.08 13.02
N LEU A 283 16.47 15.71 12.94
CA LEU A 283 16.63 17.16 13.14
C LEU A 283 16.57 17.94 11.83
N VAL A 284 17.32 17.50 10.82
CA VAL A 284 17.49 18.21 9.54
C VAL A 284 16.23 18.11 8.68
N VAL A 285 15.55 16.95 8.68
CA VAL A 285 14.33 16.80 7.88
C VAL A 285 13.24 17.75 8.37
N PRO A 286 12.88 17.85 9.65
CA PRO A 286 11.93 18.86 10.12
C PRO A 286 12.42 20.30 9.90
N ALA A 287 13.72 20.57 10.07
CA ALA A 287 14.27 21.91 9.85
C ALA A 287 14.22 22.30 8.37
N VAL A 288 14.68 21.44 7.45
CA VAL A 288 14.59 21.66 5.99
C VAL A 288 13.14 21.76 5.56
N VAL A 289 12.30 20.86 6.08
CA VAL A 289 10.86 20.85 5.84
C VAL A 289 10.23 22.16 6.32
N GLY A 290 10.61 22.66 7.51
CA GLY A 290 10.17 23.96 8.04
C GLY A 290 10.64 25.14 7.21
N VAL A 291 11.91 25.17 6.83
CA VAL A 291 12.49 26.26 5.99
C VAL A 291 11.86 26.25 4.60
N VAL A 292 11.73 25.09 3.96
CA VAL A 292 11.09 24.98 2.63
C VAL A 292 9.61 25.35 2.71
N ALA A 293 8.92 24.95 3.77
CA ALA A 293 7.54 25.33 4.00
C ALA A 293 7.39 26.85 4.11
N LEU A 294 8.22 27.49 4.92
CA LEU A 294 8.21 28.94 5.11
C LEU A 294 8.57 29.71 3.83
N SER A 295 9.60 29.26 3.10
CA SER A 295 10.08 29.94 1.89
C SER A 295 9.13 29.81 0.68
N LEU A 296 8.39 28.71 0.59
CA LEU A 296 7.45 28.43 -0.50
C LEU A 296 5.99 28.73 -0.14
N GLY A 297 5.71 29.29 1.03
CA GLY A 297 4.34 29.43 1.55
C GLY A 297 3.65 28.07 1.78
N LEU A 298 4.45 26.97 1.74
CA LEU A 298 3.96 25.62 1.95
C LEU A 298 3.60 25.41 3.42
N GLY A 299 2.48 24.76 3.66
CA GLY A 299 2.11 24.39 5.02
C GLY A 299 1.49 25.52 5.83
N GLU A 300 1.02 26.61 5.22
CA GLU A 300 0.27 27.66 5.92
C GLU A 300 -0.79 27.05 6.82
N ARG A 301 -1.53 26.05 6.34
CA ARG A 301 -2.47 25.27 7.12
C ARG A 301 -1.83 24.49 8.27
N VAL A 302 -0.62 23.95 8.07
CA VAL A 302 0.08 23.17 9.12
C VAL A 302 0.51 24.07 10.27
N PHE A 303 0.96 25.30 9.98
CA PHE A 303 1.51 26.22 10.97
C PHE A 303 0.46 27.16 11.59
N ARG A 304 -0.57 27.61 10.84
CA ARG A 304 -1.62 28.48 11.35
C ARG A 304 -2.64 27.78 12.23
N GLU A 305 -2.93 26.50 11.98
CA GLU A 305 -3.96 25.72 12.65
C GLU A 305 -3.38 24.57 13.51
N PHE A 306 -2.25 24.77 14.18
CA PHE A 306 -1.61 23.70 14.98
C PHE A 306 -2.36 23.37 16.28
N TYR A 307 -3.53 23.95 16.52
CA TYR A 307 -4.38 23.72 17.68
C TYR A 307 -5.67 23.00 17.28
N TRP A 308 -6.53 22.79 18.25
CA TRP A 308 -7.83 22.13 18.11
C TRP A 308 -8.70 22.86 17.08
N ASP A 309 -8.88 22.29 15.91
CA ASP A 309 -9.65 22.86 14.82
C ASP A 309 -10.98 22.11 14.59
N ALA A 310 -11.81 22.64 13.69
CA ALA A 310 -13.07 22.03 13.29
C ALA A 310 -12.91 20.59 12.79
N SER A 311 -11.75 20.21 12.23
CA SER A 311 -11.46 18.82 11.79
C SER A 311 -11.20 17.89 12.97
N ALA A 312 -10.60 18.36 14.07
CA ALA A 312 -10.44 17.56 15.28
C ALA A 312 -11.80 17.40 16.00
N GLU A 313 -12.59 18.46 16.03
CA GLU A 313 -13.94 18.45 16.59
C GLU A 313 -14.88 17.52 15.81
N SER A 314 -14.85 17.55 14.48
CA SER A 314 -15.69 16.69 13.63
C SER A 314 -15.45 15.21 13.87
N ARG A 315 -14.21 14.79 14.23
CA ARG A 315 -13.92 13.40 14.58
C ARG A 315 -14.56 12.94 15.88
N LEU A 316 -14.69 13.83 16.86
CA LEU A 316 -15.43 13.53 18.08
C LEU A 316 -16.93 13.56 17.84
N LEU A 317 -17.41 14.55 17.08
CA LEU A 317 -18.83 14.66 16.72
C LEU A 317 -19.29 13.47 15.87
N ALA A 318 -18.40 12.80 15.12
CA ALA A 318 -18.73 11.60 14.38
C ALA A 318 -19.31 10.48 15.24
N PHE A 319 -18.99 10.41 16.53
CA PHE A 319 -19.60 9.43 17.44
C PHE A 319 -21.07 9.67 17.72
N HIS A 320 -21.59 10.89 17.55
CA HIS A 320 -23.01 11.18 17.71
C HIS A 320 -23.90 10.47 16.69
N ILE A 321 -23.32 10.00 15.58
CA ILE A 321 -24.06 9.24 14.57
C ILE A 321 -24.65 7.91 15.11
N PHE A 322 -24.07 7.36 16.17
CA PHE A 322 -24.54 6.14 16.82
C PHE A 322 -25.90 6.27 17.54
N HIS A 323 -26.43 7.48 17.66
CA HIS A 323 -27.78 7.70 18.19
C HIS A 323 -28.90 7.40 17.16
N PHE A 324 -28.58 7.30 15.86
CA PHE A 324 -29.58 7.16 14.81
C PHE A 324 -29.90 5.72 14.39
N PRO A 325 -28.95 4.75 14.42
CA PRO A 325 -29.25 3.38 14.02
C PRO A 325 -30.16 2.68 15.02
N THR A 326 -31.12 1.95 14.49
CA THR A 326 -31.83 0.93 15.28
C THR A 326 -30.88 -0.23 15.63
N THR A 327 -31.26 -1.10 16.57
CA THR A 327 -30.45 -2.29 16.90
C THR A 327 -30.20 -3.16 15.67
N GLU A 328 -31.18 -3.32 14.79
CA GLU A 328 -31.05 -4.08 13.56
C GLU A 328 -30.07 -3.40 12.59
N GLU A 329 -30.20 -2.09 12.39
CA GLU A 329 -29.27 -1.32 11.53
C GLU A 329 -27.84 -1.33 12.09
N PHE A 330 -27.68 -1.25 13.41
CA PHE A 330 -26.38 -1.33 14.06
C PHE A 330 -25.70 -2.69 13.81
N MET A 331 -26.46 -3.79 13.93
CA MET A 331 -25.93 -5.15 13.75
C MET A 331 -25.69 -5.50 12.27
N TRP A 332 -26.54 -5.03 11.36
CA TRP A 332 -26.59 -5.47 9.97
C TRP A 332 -26.44 -4.35 8.94
N GLY A 333 -26.15 -3.14 9.37
CA GLY A 333 -25.85 -1.98 8.54
C GLY A 333 -27.08 -1.12 8.17
N MET A 334 -26.83 0.17 8.12
CA MET A 334 -27.79 1.18 7.70
C MET A 334 -27.85 1.35 6.17
N GLY A 335 -26.73 1.06 5.49
CA GLY A 335 -26.56 1.37 4.09
C GLY A 335 -26.33 2.86 3.78
N PRO A 336 -25.87 3.19 2.55
CA PRO A 336 -25.43 4.55 2.21
C PRO A 336 -26.51 5.63 2.36
N ALA A 337 -27.73 5.39 1.89
CA ALA A 337 -28.80 6.38 1.92
C ALA A 337 -29.24 6.75 3.35
N ARG A 338 -29.26 5.75 4.25
CA ARG A 338 -29.62 5.98 5.65
C ARG A 338 -28.52 6.72 6.42
N ILE A 339 -27.24 6.45 6.08
CA ILE A 339 -26.09 7.19 6.61
C ILE A 339 -26.15 8.66 6.17
N GLU A 340 -26.41 8.92 4.88
CA GLU A 340 -26.56 10.28 4.35
C GLU A 340 -27.69 11.04 5.07
N TRP A 341 -28.84 10.40 5.26
CA TRP A 341 -29.94 10.96 6.06
C TRP A 341 -29.50 11.30 7.49
N ALA A 342 -28.79 10.39 8.18
CA ALA A 342 -28.31 10.63 9.56
C ALA A 342 -27.30 11.78 9.62
N LEU A 343 -26.41 11.89 8.63
CA LEU A 343 -25.48 13.03 8.50
C LEU A 343 -26.22 14.33 8.28
N ASP A 344 -27.29 14.37 7.47
CA ASP A 344 -28.07 15.59 7.26
C ASP A 344 -28.80 16.03 8.53
N GLN A 345 -29.24 15.10 9.37
CA GLN A 345 -29.79 15.44 10.68
C GLN A 345 -28.72 16.07 11.61
N LEU A 346 -27.48 15.54 11.56
CA LEU A 346 -26.37 16.09 12.34
C LEU A 346 -25.90 17.46 11.84
N LYS A 347 -25.89 17.71 10.54
CA LYS A 347 -25.55 19.03 9.96
C LYS A 347 -26.46 20.16 10.46
N GLY A 348 -27.71 19.84 10.76
CA GLY A 348 -28.65 20.82 11.34
C GLY A 348 -28.33 21.23 12.78
N SER A 349 -27.56 20.41 13.50
CA SER A 349 -27.25 20.59 14.93
C SER A 349 -25.76 20.72 15.25
N THR A 350 -24.87 20.37 14.30
CA THR A 350 -23.42 20.36 14.49
C THR A 350 -22.70 20.85 13.23
N THR A 351 -21.38 21.06 13.35
CA THR A 351 -20.48 21.40 12.23
C THR A 351 -20.02 20.17 11.44
N LEU A 352 -20.60 18.98 11.71
CA LEU A 352 -20.19 17.73 11.09
C LEU A 352 -20.66 17.66 9.62
N ASN A 353 -19.72 17.70 8.69
CA ASN A 353 -20.01 17.58 7.24
C ASN A 353 -19.84 16.15 6.71
N ASP A 354 -18.95 15.35 7.32
CA ASP A 354 -18.66 13.98 6.90
C ASP A 354 -18.06 13.17 8.08
N ILE A 355 -18.13 11.85 8.01
CA ILE A 355 -17.52 10.95 9.00
C ILE A 355 -16.06 10.71 8.62
N GLU A 356 -15.15 11.46 9.22
CA GLU A 356 -13.71 11.29 9.01
C GLU A 356 -13.12 10.11 9.82
N ASN A 357 -13.80 8.96 9.83
CA ASN A 357 -13.32 7.75 10.47
C ASN A 357 -13.74 6.53 9.65
N PHE A 358 -12.75 5.86 9.04
CA PHE A 358 -12.98 4.67 8.23
C PHE A 358 -13.74 3.56 8.96
N TRP A 359 -13.37 3.29 10.22
CA TRP A 359 -13.95 2.18 10.97
C TRP A 359 -15.42 2.44 11.31
N ILE A 360 -15.75 3.66 11.73
CA ILE A 360 -17.12 4.06 12.04
C ILE A 360 -17.97 3.98 10.78
N LEU A 361 -17.51 4.60 9.68
CA LEU A 361 -18.27 4.63 8.43
C LEU A 361 -18.48 3.23 7.86
N LEU A 362 -17.44 2.39 7.86
CA LEU A 362 -17.54 1.01 7.38
C LEU A 362 -18.52 0.18 8.25
N MET A 363 -18.43 0.31 9.59
CA MET A 363 -19.31 -0.38 10.52
C MET A 363 -20.78 0.03 10.32
N LEU A 364 -21.06 1.32 10.16
CA LEU A 364 -22.43 1.79 9.88
C LEU A 364 -22.93 1.31 8.52
N GLN A 365 -22.05 1.24 7.53
CA GLN A 365 -22.42 0.83 6.18
C GLN A 365 -22.82 -0.66 6.10
N VAL A 366 -22.03 -1.54 6.72
CA VAL A 366 -22.22 -3.00 6.59
C VAL A 366 -22.80 -3.65 7.84
N GLY A 367 -22.80 -2.97 8.99
CA GLY A 367 -23.20 -3.47 10.31
C GLY A 367 -22.03 -4.08 11.10
N LEU A 368 -22.20 -4.16 12.42
CA LEU A 368 -21.18 -4.64 13.35
C LEU A 368 -20.73 -6.07 13.03
N VAL A 369 -21.67 -6.98 12.71
CA VAL A 369 -21.32 -8.39 12.45
C VAL A 369 -20.44 -8.54 11.22
N PRO A 370 -20.82 -8.08 10.01
CA PRO A 370 -19.94 -8.14 8.84
C PRO A 370 -18.66 -7.32 9.03
N PHE A 371 -18.72 -6.19 9.75
CA PHE A 371 -17.58 -5.34 10.05
C PHE A 371 -16.47 -6.07 10.81
N ILE A 372 -16.81 -6.86 11.86
CA ILE A 372 -15.81 -7.61 12.65
C ILE A 372 -15.02 -8.57 11.75
N PHE A 373 -15.70 -9.30 10.86
CA PHE A 373 -15.03 -10.20 9.92
C PHE A 373 -14.14 -9.44 8.94
N LEU A 374 -14.61 -8.31 8.40
CA LEU A 374 -13.86 -7.53 7.43
C LEU A 374 -12.65 -6.83 8.08
N ALA A 375 -12.84 -6.18 9.22
CA ALA A 375 -11.78 -5.54 9.97
C ALA A 375 -10.73 -6.56 10.43
N GLY A 376 -11.17 -7.71 10.96
CA GLY A 376 -10.29 -8.80 11.37
C GLY A 376 -9.44 -9.34 10.22
N THR A 377 -10.03 -9.61 9.06
CA THR A 377 -9.29 -10.09 7.88
C THR A 377 -8.38 -9.02 7.29
N LEU A 378 -8.77 -7.74 7.29
CA LEU A 378 -7.95 -6.63 6.84
C LEU A 378 -6.70 -6.48 7.73
N VAL A 379 -6.88 -6.43 9.06
CA VAL A 379 -5.76 -6.33 10.00
C VAL A 379 -4.85 -7.56 9.90
N ALA A 380 -5.42 -8.78 9.87
CA ALA A 380 -4.67 -10.01 9.69
C ALA A 380 -3.84 -10.02 8.40
N THR A 381 -4.39 -9.46 7.30
CA THR A 381 -3.70 -9.31 6.02
C THR A 381 -2.51 -8.37 6.15
N LEU A 382 -2.70 -7.19 6.72
CA LEU A 382 -1.62 -6.20 6.89
C LEU A 382 -0.51 -6.71 7.81
N VAL A 383 -0.88 -7.32 8.93
CA VAL A 383 0.09 -7.95 9.85
C VAL A 383 0.82 -9.11 9.15
N GLY A 384 0.09 -9.97 8.43
CA GLY A 384 0.66 -11.10 7.69
C GLY A 384 1.66 -10.67 6.63
N LEU A 385 1.39 -9.59 5.90
CA LEU A 385 2.27 -9.04 4.87
C LEU A 385 3.48 -8.28 5.46
N ALA A 386 3.28 -7.55 6.56
CA ALA A 386 4.34 -6.75 7.17
C ALA A 386 5.29 -7.57 8.07
N ARG A 387 4.78 -8.63 8.74
CA ARG A 387 5.54 -9.46 9.70
C ARG A 387 6.84 -10.03 9.14
N PRO A 388 6.92 -10.53 7.89
CA PRO A 388 8.16 -11.07 7.32
C PRO A 388 9.21 -10.00 7.00
N GLY A 389 8.81 -8.74 6.93
CA GLY A 389 9.67 -7.59 6.64
C GLY A 389 10.44 -7.08 7.85
N PRO A 390 11.50 -6.28 7.63
CA PRO A 390 12.19 -5.55 8.68
C PRO A 390 11.30 -4.49 9.34
N LEU A 391 11.77 -3.91 10.46
CA LEU A 391 10.99 -2.94 11.22
C LEU A 391 10.42 -1.77 10.38
N PRO A 392 11.15 -1.14 9.44
CA PRO A 392 10.57 -0.09 8.60
C PRO A 392 9.32 -0.53 7.83
N ILE A 393 9.27 -1.78 7.33
CA ILE A 393 8.08 -2.30 6.63
C ILE A 393 6.89 -2.48 7.59
N ARG A 394 7.15 -2.89 8.82
CA ARG A 394 6.11 -2.96 9.87
C ARG A 394 5.60 -1.59 10.25
N LEU A 395 6.48 -0.59 10.32
CA LEU A 395 6.11 0.81 10.54
C LEU A 395 5.31 1.38 9.35
N ALA A 396 5.61 1.02 8.11
CA ALA A 396 4.81 1.38 6.95
C ALA A 396 3.37 0.86 7.04
N ALA A 397 3.17 -0.38 7.49
CA ALA A 397 1.82 -0.91 7.74
C ALA A 397 1.13 -0.23 8.93
N LEU A 398 1.87 0.06 9.99
CA LEU A 398 1.35 0.74 11.18
C LEU A 398 0.90 2.16 10.86
N VAL A 399 1.73 2.96 10.16
CA VAL A 399 1.37 4.34 9.78
C VAL A 399 0.15 4.35 8.88
N PHE A 400 0.03 3.37 7.97
CA PHE A 400 -1.17 3.23 7.15
C PHE A 400 -2.42 3.03 8.01
N LEU A 401 -2.40 2.09 8.96
CA LEU A 401 -3.53 1.83 9.84
C LEU A 401 -3.89 3.05 10.69
N MET A 402 -2.89 3.73 11.27
CA MET A 402 -3.12 4.94 12.08
C MET A 402 -3.77 6.05 11.26
N LEU A 403 -3.27 6.31 10.05
CA LEU A 403 -3.81 7.37 9.19
C LEU A 403 -5.18 7.01 8.61
N ALA A 404 -5.39 5.75 8.24
CA ALA A 404 -6.70 5.27 7.79
C ALA A 404 -7.75 5.38 8.91
N SER A 405 -7.36 5.14 10.17
CA SER A 405 -8.25 5.29 11.32
C SER A 405 -8.64 6.75 11.60
N GLY A 406 -7.79 7.70 11.23
CA GLY A 406 -8.03 9.14 11.40
C GLY A 406 -8.59 9.86 10.18
N SER A 407 -9.03 9.13 9.15
CA SER A 407 -9.59 9.70 7.92
C SER A 407 -10.62 8.77 7.29
N ASN A 408 -11.44 9.29 6.39
CA ASN A 408 -12.37 8.49 5.59
C ASN A 408 -11.74 7.91 4.30
N SER A 409 -10.43 8.04 4.13
CA SER A 409 -9.73 7.70 2.88
C SER A 409 -9.83 6.23 2.46
N LEU A 410 -10.18 5.30 3.37
CA LEU A 410 -10.51 3.90 3.04
C LEU A 410 -12.02 3.63 3.04
N ALA A 411 -12.85 4.53 3.49
CA ALA A 411 -14.31 4.41 3.48
C ALA A 411 -14.93 4.92 2.17
N THR A 412 -14.16 5.63 1.38
CA THR A 412 -14.45 6.02 0.01
C THR A 412 -13.73 5.09 -0.98
N LYS A 413 -14.08 5.13 -2.24
CA LYS A 413 -13.34 4.39 -3.27
C LYS A 413 -11.90 4.86 -3.31
N THR A 414 -10.96 3.95 -3.07
CA THR A 414 -9.53 4.26 -3.07
C THR A 414 -8.69 3.07 -3.49
N GLN A 415 -7.56 3.33 -4.10
CA GLN A 415 -6.58 2.33 -4.48
C GLN A 415 -5.42 2.23 -3.47
N SER A 416 -5.50 2.97 -2.35
CA SER A 416 -4.40 3.09 -1.38
C SER A 416 -4.01 1.76 -0.75
N LEU A 417 -4.98 0.88 -0.49
CA LEU A 417 -4.71 -0.46 0.04
C LEU A 417 -3.97 -1.34 -0.98
N ALA A 418 -4.31 -1.25 -2.27
CA ALA A 418 -3.60 -2.01 -3.33
C ALA A 418 -2.14 -1.55 -3.44
N ILE A 419 -1.89 -0.25 -3.38
CA ILE A 419 -0.56 0.33 -3.42
C ILE A 419 0.23 -0.10 -2.17
N LEU A 420 -0.38 -0.08 -0.98
CA LEU A 420 0.25 -0.58 0.26
C LEU A 420 0.65 -2.06 0.12
N VAL A 421 -0.26 -2.92 -0.34
CA VAL A 421 0.00 -4.35 -0.54
C VAL A 421 1.21 -4.56 -1.47
N ALA A 422 1.26 -3.82 -2.59
CA ALA A 422 2.39 -3.86 -3.52
C ALA A 422 3.71 -3.42 -2.86
N ILE A 423 3.67 -2.34 -2.07
CA ILE A 423 4.83 -1.83 -1.32
C ILE A 423 5.31 -2.87 -0.30
N LEU A 424 4.42 -3.43 0.54
CA LEU A 424 4.79 -4.38 1.58
C LEU A 424 5.44 -5.63 0.99
N ILE A 425 4.87 -6.19 -0.08
CA ILE A 425 5.39 -7.40 -0.73
C ILE A 425 6.72 -7.10 -1.43
N GLY A 426 6.78 -6.03 -2.22
CA GLY A 426 7.96 -5.69 -3.01
C GLY A 426 9.14 -5.24 -2.16
N ALA A 427 8.94 -4.36 -1.19
CA ALA A 427 9.98 -3.87 -0.28
C ALA A 427 10.51 -4.98 0.66
N THR A 428 9.63 -5.91 1.11
CA THR A 428 10.06 -7.10 1.86
C THR A 428 10.98 -7.98 1.01
N ALA A 429 10.70 -8.14 -0.28
CA ALA A 429 11.54 -8.91 -1.18
C ALA A 429 12.91 -8.25 -1.41
N ILE A 430 12.99 -6.91 -1.49
CA ILE A 430 14.26 -6.17 -1.55
C ILE A 430 15.08 -6.43 -0.29
N ALA A 431 14.47 -6.23 0.89
CA ALA A 431 15.16 -6.42 2.17
C ALA A 431 15.72 -7.84 2.36
N ARG A 432 15.00 -8.86 1.87
CA ARG A 432 15.48 -10.25 1.90
C ARG A 432 16.69 -10.46 1.01
N ARG A 433 16.66 -9.95 -0.22
CA ARG A 433 17.80 -10.05 -1.15
C ARG A 433 19.07 -9.43 -0.58
N GLU A 434 18.95 -8.28 0.07
CA GLU A 434 20.09 -7.63 0.70
C GLU A 434 20.64 -8.42 1.87
N ALA A 435 19.76 -9.06 2.66
CA ALA A 435 20.19 -9.92 3.76
C ALA A 435 20.88 -11.22 3.30
N GLU A 436 20.54 -11.71 2.10
CA GLU A 436 21.10 -12.92 1.50
C GLU A 436 22.33 -12.63 0.62
N ALA A 437 22.58 -11.36 0.26
CA ALA A 437 23.75 -11.00 -0.56
C ALA A 437 25.04 -11.42 0.16
N PRO A 438 25.95 -12.17 -0.50
CA PRO A 438 27.20 -12.57 0.12
C PRO A 438 28.00 -11.33 0.52
N VAL A 439 28.49 -11.33 1.74
CA VAL A 439 29.42 -10.29 2.21
C VAL A 439 30.58 -10.27 1.23
N ARG A 440 30.72 -9.21 0.44
CA ARG A 440 31.87 -9.06 -0.47
C ARG A 440 33.13 -9.28 0.35
N PRO A 441 34.00 -10.23 -0.01
CA PRO A 441 35.26 -10.40 0.68
C PRO A 441 35.97 -9.05 0.66
N ALA A 442 36.41 -8.63 1.80
CA ALA A 442 37.24 -7.42 1.91
C ALA A 442 38.40 -7.59 0.95
N GLY A 443 38.60 -6.61 0.04
CA GLY A 443 39.70 -6.69 -0.95
C GLY A 443 41.05 -6.93 -0.27
N PRO A 444 42.05 -7.50 -0.98
CA PRO A 444 43.35 -7.75 -0.44
C PRO A 444 43.96 -6.43 0.04
N GLY A 445 43.99 -6.19 1.33
CA GLY A 445 44.45 -4.95 1.98
C GLY A 445 43.53 -4.40 3.06
N SER A 446 42.30 -4.87 3.19
CA SER A 446 41.44 -4.56 4.34
C SER A 446 41.77 -5.50 5.48
N ALA A 447 42.10 -4.95 6.66
CA ALA A 447 42.32 -5.73 7.87
C ALA A 447 41.17 -6.73 8.08
N PRO A 448 41.45 -7.97 8.53
CA PRO A 448 40.45 -9.00 8.69
C PRO A 448 39.33 -8.49 9.61
N ALA A 449 38.13 -8.35 9.04
CA ALA A 449 36.94 -8.04 9.81
C ALA A 449 36.79 -9.16 10.87
N ARG A 450 36.78 -8.77 12.14
CA ARG A 450 36.57 -9.72 13.25
C ARG A 450 35.36 -10.59 12.91
N PRO A 451 35.47 -11.91 13.06
CA PRO A 451 34.36 -12.82 12.73
C PRO A 451 33.12 -12.39 13.52
N ARG A 452 32.07 -12.02 12.81
CA ARG A 452 30.75 -11.83 13.41
C ARG A 452 30.39 -13.18 14.04
N SER A 453 30.34 -13.23 15.36
CA SER A 453 29.78 -14.38 16.07
C SER A 453 28.35 -14.57 15.57
N VAL A 454 28.19 -15.52 14.67
CA VAL A 454 26.88 -16.01 14.26
C VAL A 454 26.37 -16.81 15.45
N LEU A 455 25.66 -16.13 16.36
CA LEU A 455 24.86 -16.85 17.34
C LEU A 455 23.91 -17.76 16.54
N PRO A 456 23.92 -19.07 16.78
CA PRO A 456 23.04 -20.00 16.11
C PRO A 456 21.60 -19.53 16.39
N ARG A 457 20.87 -19.16 15.32
CA ARG A 457 19.44 -18.96 15.40
C ARG A 457 18.85 -20.27 15.92
N ARG A 458 18.52 -20.30 17.20
CA ARG A 458 17.71 -21.37 17.79
C ARG A 458 16.42 -21.43 16.97
N SER A 459 16.32 -22.47 16.17
CA SER A 459 15.11 -22.92 15.50
C SER A 459 14.17 -23.52 16.57
N SER A 460 13.58 -22.67 17.38
CA SER A 460 12.55 -23.04 18.35
C SER A 460 11.19 -22.74 17.77
N PHE A 461 10.78 -23.52 16.73
CA PHE A 461 9.36 -23.67 16.37
C PHE A 461 9.19 -24.97 15.55
N ARG A 462 9.55 -26.11 16.19
CA ARG A 462 9.04 -27.43 15.80
C ARG A 462 8.76 -28.19 17.06
N LEU A 463 7.60 -28.00 17.65
CA LEU A 463 6.99 -28.93 18.61
C LEU A 463 5.63 -28.35 19.02
N LEU A 464 4.62 -28.58 18.23
CA LEU A 464 3.20 -28.62 18.61
C LEU A 464 2.36 -29.02 17.39
N TYR A 465 2.61 -30.23 16.86
CA TYR A 465 1.60 -30.96 16.07
C TYR A 465 2.09 -32.40 15.86
N ARG A 466 2.16 -33.18 16.95
CA ARG A 466 2.18 -34.64 16.88
C ARG A 466 1.82 -35.24 18.23
N ALA A 467 0.55 -35.21 18.56
CA ALA A 467 -0.02 -36.10 19.57
C ALA A 467 -1.54 -36.18 19.29
N GLY A 468 -1.96 -37.25 18.64
CA GLY A 468 -3.38 -37.49 18.38
C GLY A 468 -3.59 -38.54 17.30
N SER A 469 -2.93 -39.71 17.41
CA SER A 469 -3.43 -40.91 16.74
C SER A 469 -2.79 -42.13 17.39
N GLY A 470 -3.58 -42.83 18.18
CA GLY A 470 -3.23 -44.17 18.66
C GLY A 470 -3.66 -44.43 20.06
N ALA A 471 -4.91 -44.90 20.23
CA ALA A 471 -5.30 -45.88 21.23
C ALA A 471 -6.82 -46.19 21.01
N GLU A 472 -7.10 -47.09 20.13
CA GLU A 472 -8.26 -48.00 20.28
C GLU A 472 -7.68 -49.37 20.55
N ALA A 473 -8.04 -49.93 21.70
CA ALA A 473 -8.20 -51.37 21.93
C ALA A 473 -8.65 -51.55 23.39
N GLY A 474 -9.87 -52.01 23.55
CA GLY A 474 -10.47 -52.40 24.82
C GLY A 474 -11.95 -52.21 24.82
#